data_81abb339bb7464d513453ecefa3105df
#
_entry.id   81abb339bb7464d513453ecefa3105df
#
_cell.length_a   1.000
_cell.length_b   1.000
_cell.length_c   1.000
_cell.angle_alpha   90.00
_cell.angle_beta   90.00
_cell.angle_gamma   90.00
#
_symmetry.space_group_name_H-M   'P 1'
#
loop_
_entity.id
_entity.type
_entity.pdbx_description
1 polymer ?
#
loop_
_entity_poly.entity_id
_entity_poly.type
_entity_poly.pdbx_seq_one_letter_code
_entity_poly.pdbx_strand_id
1 'polypeptide(L)'
;MTSSCRTSKHSGTTTVQLPALDTDRKTSRALVKRRVQVLIVGLGPAGTACGMELAKSGLDVLAIDRAHFPRDKICGDALTGDALRFLRENNIPSKIIQRSFGETRKPCYAELTHTLAEASGYSLQGTALRQKTASFQSIRRIDLDNWLVESCAKAGLPMEFGWQMQSLHRLSASDPWCVAGTIRSRKRKVQERFEVTAEVVVGCDGVSSVVQNLTREQHAPRPIALASRRYSRRDEVENPDVSLMDYQWPRNPSYAWRFSVTGGTNAGIYWCHHRDIPPLSGRDLLALTRLHAPRGDAIRTWGIPVLTEDLLPQSPSGILLTGDAASLVDPMIGHGIDRAIHSGELAGQILSKGFQTGCTVEQITRTYENNLDCRRVEWQRSFKGMDNMLGGIDRTAEQFAISLLRSVMLPSTTQP
;
A
#
# COMPACT_ATOMS: atom_id res chain seq x y z
N MET A 1 -47.69 21.40 -34.53
CA MET A 1 -47.84 19.99 -34.16
C MET A 1 -46.93 19.74 -32.94
N THR A 2 -47.54 19.71 -31.78
CA THR A 2 -46.93 19.62 -30.48
C THR A 2 -46.77 18.16 -30.12
N SER A 3 -45.55 17.70 -29.82
CA SER A 3 -45.30 16.36 -29.24
C SER A 3 -44.72 16.54 -27.84
N SER A 4 -45.53 16.14 -26.87
CA SER A 4 -45.24 16.15 -25.43
C SER A 4 -44.26 15.02 -25.06
N CYS A 5 -43.14 15.35 -24.43
CA CYS A 5 -42.27 14.38 -23.86
C CYS A 5 -42.70 14.06 -22.41
N ARG A 6 -43.17 12.86 -22.16
CA ARG A 6 -43.47 12.34 -20.83
C ARG A 6 -42.19 11.89 -20.14
N THR A 7 -41.89 12.50 -19.00
CA THR A 7 -40.86 12.01 -18.07
C THR A 7 -41.40 10.84 -17.27
N SER A 8 -40.85 9.65 -17.46
CA SER A 8 -41.04 8.52 -16.57
C SER A 8 -39.88 8.45 -15.58
N LYS A 9 -40.17 8.67 -14.30
CA LYS A 9 -39.27 8.37 -13.18
C LYS A 9 -39.17 6.86 -13.08
N HIS A 10 -37.99 6.29 -13.35
CA HIS A 10 -37.68 4.93 -12.97
C HIS A 10 -36.76 4.97 -11.74
N SER A 11 -37.29 4.49 -10.61
CA SER A 11 -36.55 4.07 -9.44
C SER A 11 -35.81 2.79 -9.79
N GLY A 12 -34.54 2.92 -10.20
CA GLY A 12 -33.69 1.80 -10.56
C GLY A 12 -33.04 1.16 -9.34
N THR A 13 -33.65 0.08 -8.86
CA THR A 13 -32.95 -0.88 -7.97
C THR A 13 -31.98 -1.66 -8.85
N THR A 14 -30.69 -1.34 -8.78
CA THR A 14 -29.65 -2.05 -9.51
C THR A 14 -29.38 -3.39 -8.84
N THR A 15 -30.12 -4.41 -9.27
CA THR A 15 -29.84 -5.80 -8.89
C THR A 15 -28.73 -6.34 -9.79
N VAL A 16 -27.51 -6.41 -9.27
CA VAL A 16 -26.42 -7.12 -9.94
C VAL A 16 -26.73 -8.61 -9.84
N GLN A 17 -27.24 -9.19 -10.93
CA GLN A 17 -27.42 -10.64 -11.04
C GLN A 17 -26.06 -11.32 -11.08
N LEU A 18 -25.71 -12.00 -9.99
CA LEU A 18 -24.62 -12.96 -9.95
C LEU A 18 -24.98 -14.17 -10.79
N PRO A 19 -24.02 -14.82 -11.48
CA PRO A 19 -24.26 -16.08 -12.16
C PRO A 19 -24.78 -17.10 -11.14
N ALA A 20 -25.82 -17.82 -11.51
CA ALA A 20 -26.44 -18.85 -10.70
C ALA A 20 -25.38 -19.82 -10.17
N LEU A 21 -25.31 -19.97 -8.86
CA LEU A 21 -24.47 -20.97 -8.20
C LEU A 21 -24.97 -22.34 -8.59
N ASP A 22 -24.13 -23.09 -9.29
CA ASP A 22 -24.34 -24.46 -9.68
C ASP A 22 -24.65 -25.33 -8.43
N THR A 23 -25.89 -25.80 -8.37
CA THR A 23 -26.38 -26.62 -7.24
C THR A 23 -26.04 -28.08 -7.46
N ASP A 24 -24.78 -28.40 -7.70
CA ASP A 24 -24.38 -29.79 -7.77
C ASP A 24 -24.21 -30.36 -6.35
N ARG A 25 -25.25 -31.12 -5.95
CA ARG A 25 -25.32 -31.90 -4.74
C ARG A 25 -24.28 -33.02 -4.78
N LYS A 26 -23.15 -32.82 -4.13
CA LYS A 26 -22.38 -33.91 -3.45
C LYS A 26 -21.12 -33.32 -2.81
N THR A 27 -21.19 -33.02 -1.57
CA THR A 27 -20.29 -32.76 -0.46
C THR A 27 -20.78 -31.54 0.30
N SER A 28 -21.41 -31.71 1.44
CA SER A 28 -21.75 -30.63 2.36
C SER A 28 -20.45 -30.01 2.89
N ARG A 29 -19.98 -28.96 2.20
CA ARG A 29 -18.82 -28.18 2.65
C ARG A 29 -19.27 -27.44 3.92
N ALA A 30 -18.53 -27.62 5.00
CA ALA A 30 -18.81 -26.91 6.25
C ALA A 30 -18.80 -25.40 5.99
N LEU A 31 -19.88 -24.72 6.41
CA LEU A 31 -20.00 -23.27 6.35
C LEU A 31 -19.75 -22.70 7.74
N VAL A 32 -18.69 -21.92 7.87
CA VAL A 32 -18.37 -21.19 9.10
C VAL A 32 -19.11 -19.86 9.08
N LYS A 33 -20.01 -19.63 10.04
CA LYS A 33 -20.72 -18.36 10.18
C LYS A 33 -20.20 -17.60 11.40
N ARG A 34 -20.03 -16.28 11.24
CA ARG A 34 -19.62 -15.34 12.29
C ARG A 34 -20.42 -14.04 12.18
N ARG A 35 -20.58 -13.37 13.29
CA ARG A 35 -21.08 -11.99 13.34
C ARG A 35 -20.12 -11.18 14.21
N VAL A 36 -19.75 -9.99 13.75
CA VAL A 36 -18.84 -9.09 14.44
C VAL A 36 -19.26 -7.64 14.21
N GLN A 37 -18.76 -6.72 15.02
CA GLN A 37 -18.93 -5.27 14.76
C GLN A 37 -17.98 -4.83 13.66
N VAL A 38 -16.71 -5.27 13.68
CA VAL A 38 -15.71 -4.87 12.71
C VAL A 38 -15.02 -6.10 12.11
N LEU A 39 -15.00 -6.16 10.78
CA LEU A 39 -14.21 -7.14 10.03
C LEU A 39 -13.04 -6.44 9.33
N ILE A 40 -11.82 -6.83 9.66
CA ILE A 40 -10.61 -6.39 8.95
C ILE A 40 -10.28 -7.43 7.88
N VAL A 41 -10.15 -7.00 6.63
CA VAL A 41 -9.81 -7.86 5.48
C VAL A 41 -8.39 -7.54 5.02
N GLY A 42 -7.45 -8.44 5.32
CA GLY A 42 -6.02 -8.29 5.06
C GLY A 42 -5.20 -7.91 6.30
N LEU A 43 -4.14 -8.67 6.59
CA LEU A 43 -3.25 -8.49 7.74
C LEU A 43 -1.82 -8.07 7.31
N GLY A 44 -1.74 -7.19 6.30
CA GLY A 44 -0.54 -6.41 6.02
C GLY A 44 -0.37 -5.24 7.00
N PRO A 45 0.59 -4.31 6.75
CA PRO A 45 0.85 -3.18 7.65
C PRO A 45 -0.38 -2.35 8.03
N ALA A 46 -1.32 -2.12 7.10
CA ALA A 46 -2.54 -1.39 7.39
C ALA A 46 -3.49 -2.16 8.32
N GLY A 47 -3.78 -3.43 7.99
CA GLY A 47 -4.72 -4.23 8.79
C GLY A 47 -4.20 -4.56 10.17
N THR A 48 -2.89 -4.76 10.32
CA THR A 48 -2.27 -4.98 11.63
C THR A 48 -2.25 -3.71 12.47
N ALA A 49 -1.96 -2.53 11.88
CA ALA A 49 -2.05 -1.26 12.59
C ALA A 49 -3.48 -0.97 13.07
N CYS A 50 -4.48 -1.16 12.21
CA CYS A 50 -5.89 -1.07 12.60
C CYS A 50 -6.24 -2.09 13.70
N GLY A 51 -5.78 -3.32 13.58
CA GLY A 51 -6.03 -4.38 14.53
C GLY A 51 -5.42 -4.13 15.92
N MET A 52 -4.22 -3.56 15.99
CA MET A 52 -3.58 -3.18 17.25
C MET A 52 -4.37 -2.11 18.02
N GLU A 53 -4.93 -1.13 17.29
CA GLU A 53 -5.81 -0.11 17.87
C GLU A 53 -7.12 -0.74 18.39
N LEU A 54 -7.74 -1.63 17.60
CA LEU A 54 -9.02 -2.23 17.94
C LEU A 54 -8.91 -3.33 19.01
N ALA A 55 -7.78 -4.01 19.15
CA ALA A 55 -7.59 -5.05 20.15
C ALA A 55 -7.83 -4.57 21.60
N LYS A 56 -7.69 -3.26 21.86
CA LYS A 56 -7.89 -2.63 23.17
C LYS A 56 -9.25 -1.94 23.31
N SER A 57 -10.07 -1.94 22.26
CA SER A 57 -11.31 -1.13 22.20
C SER A 57 -12.52 -1.76 22.89
N GLY A 58 -12.47 -3.07 23.15
CA GLY A 58 -13.62 -3.84 23.63
C GLY A 58 -14.68 -4.17 22.55
N LEU A 59 -14.43 -3.80 21.29
CA LEU A 59 -15.30 -4.14 20.17
C LEU A 59 -15.16 -5.61 19.78
N ASP A 60 -16.22 -6.19 19.24
CA ASP A 60 -16.17 -7.51 18.62
C ASP A 60 -15.55 -7.41 17.21
N VAL A 61 -14.27 -7.79 17.12
CA VAL A 61 -13.44 -7.64 15.93
C VAL A 61 -12.97 -8.99 15.45
N LEU A 62 -12.99 -9.20 14.14
CA LEU A 62 -12.33 -10.31 13.47
C LEU A 62 -11.42 -9.77 12.36
N ALA A 63 -10.21 -10.29 12.28
CA ALA A 63 -9.33 -10.01 11.16
C ALA A 63 -9.09 -11.29 10.34
N ILE A 64 -9.17 -11.18 9.01
CA ILE A 64 -8.94 -12.30 8.09
C ILE A 64 -7.83 -11.99 7.09
N ASP A 65 -7.04 -12.98 6.73
CA ASP A 65 -6.09 -12.88 5.63
C ASP A 65 -6.12 -14.15 4.76
N ARG A 66 -6.01 -13.97 3.45
CA ARG A 66 -5.95 -15.09 2.49
C ARG A 66 -4.67 -15.91 2.58
N ALA A 67 -3.61 -15.33 3.12
CA ALA A 67 -2.34 -15.98 3.32
C ALA A 67 -2.21 -16.56 4.73
N HIS A 68 -1.25 -17.46 4.87
CA HIS A 68 -0.73 -17.90 6.16
C HIS A 68 0.63 -17.26 6.39
N PHE A 69 0.88 -16.76 7.57
CA PHE A 69 2.16 -16.15 7.94
C PHE A 69 3.16 -17.20 8.49
N PRO A 70 4.47 -16.97 8.34
CA PRO A 70 5.10 -15.87 7.61
C PRO A 70 4.86 -15.97 6.10
N ARG A 71 4.68 -14.82 5.42
CA ARG A 71 4.55 -14.73 3.98
C ARG A 71 5.40 -13.60 3.40
N ASP A 72 5.87 -13.77 2.17
CA ASP A 72 6.55 -12.72 1.43
C ASP A 72 5.55 -11.78 0.73
N LYS A 73 5.93 -10.53 0.58
CA LYS A 73 5.29 -9.55 -0.32
C LYS A 73 6.37 -8.78 -1.06
N ILE A 74 6.18 -8.58 -2.38
CA ILE A 74 7.14 -7.84 -3.20
C ILE A 74 7.19 -6.39 -2.73
N CYS A 75 8.40 -5.92 -2.37
CA CYS A 75 8.69 -4.62 -1.79
C CYS A 75 10.20 -4.35 -1.88
N GLY A 76 10.61 -3.08 -1.80
CA GLY A 76 12.02 -2.71 -1.62
C GLY A 76 12.54 -2.91 -0.19
N ASP A 77 11.65 -3.16 0.79
CA ASP A 77 11.98 -3.40 2.19
C ASP A 77 12.51 -2.19 2.97
N ALA A 78 12.77 -1.07 2.33
CA ALA A 78 13.19 0.16 3.01
C ALA A 78 12.02 0.79 3.78
N LEU A 79 12.33 1.39 4.92
CA LEU A 79 11.36 2.01 5.82
C LEU A 79 11.61 3.51 5.96
N THR A 80 10.53 4.27 5.96
CA THR A 80 10.53 5.71 6.24
C THR A 80 10.58 5.99 7.74
N GLY A 81 10.85 7.24 8.11
CA GLY A 81 10.90 7.67 9.50
C GLY A 81 9.61 7.41 10.26
N ASP A 82 8.45 7.62 9.64
CA ASP A 82 7.13 7.40 10.28
C ASP A 82 6.85 5.93 10.52
N ALA A 83 7.14 5.06 9.53
CA ALA A 83 7.04 3.62 9.75
C ALA A 83 7.96 3.14 10.87
N LEU A 84 9.20 3.65 10.91
CA LEU A 84 10.15 3.31 11.97
C LEU A 84 9.72 3.82 13.34
N ARG A 85 9.06 4.99 13.41
CA ARG A 85 8.50 5.51 14.67
C ARG A 85 7.44 4.55 15.20
N PHE A 86 6.44 4.20 14.39
CA PHE A 86 5.40 3.23 14.75
C PHE A 86 5.99 1.90 15.25
N LEU A 87 6.97 1.36 14.52
CA LEU A 87 7.59 0.09 14.88
C LEU A 87 8.33 0.15 16.23
N ARG A 88 9.00 1.28 16.53
CA ARG A 88 9.68 1.49 17.81
C ARG A 88 8.68 1.64 18.96
N GLU A 89 7.63 2.42 18.77
CA GLU A 89 6.54 2.61 19.74
C GLU A 89 5.85 1.28 20.10
N ASN A 90 5.83 0.34 19.15
CA ASN A 90 5.30 -1.01 19.36
C ASN A 90 6.39 -2.06 19.70
N ASN A 91 7.60 -1.63 20.12
CA ASN A 91 8.67 -2.48 20.60
C ASN A 91 9.21 -3.50 19.58
N ILE A 92 9.42 -3.08 18.32
CA ILE A 92 10.02 -3.95 17.32
C ILE A 92 11.42 -4.42 17.75
N PRO A 93 11.79 -5.71 17.63
CA PRO A 93 13.11 -6.18 17.96
C PRO A 93 14.16 -5.59 17.02
N SER A 94 15.19 -4.94 17.59
CA SER A 94 16.26 -4.30 16.79
C SER A 94 17.00 -5.29 15.88
N LYS A 95 17.02 -6.57 16.23
CA LYS A 95 17.68 -7.65 15.45
C LYS A 95 17.11 -7.90 14.07
N ILE A 96 15.83 -7.51 13.82
CA ILE A 96 15.21 -7.68 12.50
C ILE A 96 15.34 -6.42 11.63
N ILE A 97 15.85 -5.32 12.21
CA ILE A 97 16.12 -4.08 11.49
C ILE A 97 17.54 -4.11 10.95
N GLN A 98 17.69 -4.19 9.65
CA GLN A 98 18.99 -4.01 9.00
C GLN A 98 19.29 -2.52 8.89
N ARG A 99 20.42 -2.10 9.45
CA ARG A 99 20.97 -0.76 9.29
C ARG A 99 22.08 -0.79 8.26
N SER A 100 22.07 0.15 7.34
CA SER A 100 23.09 0.27 6.32
C SER A 100 23.49 1.73 6.15
N PHE A 101 24.71 1.96 5.69
CA PHE A 101 25.12 3.30 5.29
C PHE A 101 24.53 3.57 3.90
N GLY A 102 23.84 4.68 3.75
CA GLY A 102 23.44 5.17 2.45
C GLY A 102 24.62 5.86 1.79
N GLU A 103 25.13 5.33 0.70
CA GLU A 103 25.89 6.10 -0.27
C GLU A 103 24.93 6.49 -1.39
N THR A 104 24.58 7.76 -1.46
CA THR A 104 24.20 8.34 -2.74
C THR A 104 25.51 8.50 -3.50
N ARG A 105 25.77 7.64 -4.49
CA ARG A 105 26.93 7.82 -5.35
C ARG A 105 26.81 9.17 -6.05
N LYS A 106 27.86 9.96 -5.93
CA LYS A 106 28.01 11.27 -6.59
C LYS A 106 27.56 11.35 -8.06
N PRO A 107 27.68 10.28 -8.88
CA PRO A 107 27.24 10.33 -10.28
C PRO A 107 25.76 10.62 -10.45
N CYS A 108 24.88 10.08 -9.59
CA CYS A 108 23.44 10.20 -9.79
C CYS A 108 22.94 11.64 -9.81
N TYR A 109 23.44 12.48 -8.92
CA TYR A 109 23.02 13.88 -8.87
C TYR A 109 23.74 14.75 -9.89
N ALA A 110 25.05 14.53 -10.08
CA ALA A 110 25.82 15.28 -11.06
C ALA A 110 25.40 14.90 -12.48
N GLU A 111 25.12 13.63 -12.77
CA GLU A 111 24.68 13.19 -14.09
C GLU A 111 23.21 13.50 -14.36
N LEU A 112 22.30 13.40 -13.37
CA LEU A 112 20.92 13.86 -13.54
C LEU A 112 20.85 15.37 -13.75
N THR A 113 21.58 16.15 -12.96
CA THR A 113 21.71 17.61 -13.15
C THR A 113 22.48 17.95 -14.42
N HIS A 114 23.47 17.16 -14.81
CA HIS A 114 24.20 17.35 -16.06
C HIS A 114 23.34 17.01 -17.27
N THR A 115 22.64 15.89 -17.27
CA THR A 115 21.71 15.49 -18.34
C THR A 115 20.52 16.46 -18.46
N LEU A 116 19.98 16.95 -17.33
CA LEU A 116 18.94 17.97 -17.32
C LEU A 116 19.48 19.34 -17.75
N ALA A 117 20.70 19.68 -17.37
CA ALA A 117 21.39 20.92 -17.81
C ALA A 117 21.74 20.87 -19.28
N GLU A 118 22.22 19.75 -19.80
CA GLU A 118 22.49 19.58 -21.26
C GLU A 118 21.19 19.66 -22.06
N ALA A 119 20.10 19.05 -21.57
CA ALA A 119 18.79 19.13 -22.22
C ALA A 119 18.21 20.56 -22.20
N SER A 120 18.60 21.39 -21.23
CA SER A 120 18.17 22.79 -21.09
C SER A 120 19.15 23.81 -21.61
N GLY A 121 20.32 23.39 -22.10
CA GLY A 121 21.36 24.28 -22.60
C GLY A 121 22.18 25.01 -21.52
N TYR A 122 22.09 24.61 -20.25
CA TYR A 122 22.86 25.17 -19.14
C TYR A 122 24.04 24.28 -18.75
N SER A 123 25.22 24.85 -18.65
CA SER A 123 26.41 24.22 -18.10
C SER A 123 26.50 24.46 -16.60
N LEU A 124 26.27 23.44 -15.80
CA LEU A 124 26.52 23.47 -14.36
C LEU A 124 27.93 22.95 -14.07
N GLN A 125 28.84 23.84 -13.76
CA GLN A 125 30.12 23.47 -13.17
C GLN A 125 29.88 22.92 -11.75
N GLY A 126 30.19 21.64 -11.57
CA GLY A 126 29.80 20.87 -10.42
C GLY A 126 30.38 21.30 -9.08
N THR A 127 29.51 21.54 -8.12
CA THR A 127 29.82 21.41 -6.70
C THR A 127 29.29 20.06 -6.21
N ALA A 128 30.22 19.15 -5.97
CA ALA A 128 29.94 17.83 -5.48
C ALA A 128 29.47 17.89 -4.00
N LEU A 129 28.18 17.82 -3.75
CA LEU A 129 27.63 17.61 -2.41
C LEU A 129 27.93 16.18 -1.94
N ARG A 130 29.03 16.04 -1.16
CA ARG A 130 29.26 14.86 -0.31
C ARG A 130 28.37 14.98 0.91
N GLN A 131 27.13 14.60 0.85
CA GLN A 131 26.37 14.30 2.06
C GLN A 131 26.60 12.82 2.40
N LYS A 132 27.27 12.58 3.53
CA LYS A 132 27.13 11.32 4.26
C LYS A 132 25.66 11.23 4.65
N THR A 133 24.89 10.54 3.85
CA THR A 133 23.46 10.38 4.06
C THR A 133 23.20 9.51 5.25
N ALA A 134 22.10 9.83 5.92
CA ALA A 134 21.55 9.09 7.03
C ALA A 134 21.53 7.58 6.80
N SER A 135 21.58 6.82 7.88
CA SER A 135 21.48 5.37 7.84
C SER A 135 20.13 4.94 7.25
N PHE A 136 20.14 4.19 6.15
CA PHE A 136 18.97 3.47 5.68
C PHE A 136 18.62 2.36 6.67
N GLN A 137 17.33 2.16 6.90
CA GLN A 137 16.81 1.06 7.68
C GLN A 137 15.85 0.27 6.83
N SER A 138 16.02 -1.04 6.84
CA SER A 138 15.20 -1.96 6.05
C SER A 138 14.83 -3.19 6.89
N ILE A 139 13.68 -3.77 6.57
CA ILE A 139 13.23 -5.03 7.16
C ILE A 139 12.61 -5.83 6.02
N ARG A 140 13.04 -7.06 5.84
CA ARG A 140 12.39 -7.94 4.84
C ARG A 140 10.91 -8.06 5.17
N ARG A 141 10.05 -7.96 4.16
CA ARG A 141 8.59 -8.02 4.35
C ARG A 141 8.13 -9.31 5.01
N ILE A 142 8.83 -10.40 4.78
CA ILE A 142 8.52 -11.67 5.46
C ILE A 142 8.67 -11.55 6.99
N ASP A 143 9.70 -10.83 7.44
CA ASP A 143 9.98 -10.64 8.86
C ASP A 143 9.08 -9.55 9.47
N LEU A 144 8.91 -8.44 8.74
CA LEU A 144 8.06 -7.32 9.17
C LEU A 144 6.61 -7.74 9.34
N ASP A 145 6.02 -8.32 8.29
CA ASP A 145 4.60 -8.68 8.29
C ASP A 145 4.31 -9.78 9.33
N ASN A 146 5.25 -10.73 9.52
CA ASN A 146 5.13 -11.74 10.57
C ASN A 146 5.18 -11.14 11.96
N TRP A 147 6.12 -10.23 12.23
CA TRP A 147 6.21 -9.54 13.51
C TRP A 147 4.95 -8.71 13.82
N LEU A 148 4.39 -8.01 12.82
CA LEU A 148 3.15 -7.25 12.98
C LEU A 148 1.98 -8.16 13.37
N VAL A 149 1.84 -9.31 12.72
CA VAL A 149 0.79 -10.30 13.05
C VAL A 149 1.00 -10.89 14.45
N GLU A 150 2.24 -11.23 14.83
CA GLU A 150 2.52 -11.69 16.18
C GLU A 150 2.20 -10.63 17.24
N SER A 151 2.42 -9.36 16.93
CA SER A 151 2.07 -8.24 17.81
C SER A 151 0.56 -8.11 17.98
N CYS A 152 -0.22 -8.28 16.91
CA CYS A 152 -1.68 -8.34 16.98
C CYS A 152 -2.17 -9.53 17.83
N ALA A 153 -1.54 -10.71 17.67
CA ALA A 153 -1.87 -11.89 18.47
C ALA A 153 -1.61 -11.66 19.97
N LYS A 154 -0.47 -11.03 20.32
CA LYS A 154 -0.14 -10.66 21.70
C LYS A 154 -1.12 -9.62 22.28
N ALA A 155 -1.66 -8.75 21.42
CA ALA A 155 -2.68 -7.78 21.82
C ALA A 155 -4.09 -8.42 21.96
N GLY A 156 -4.24 -9.71 21.62
CA GLY A 156 -5.49 -10.44 21.75
C GLY A 156 -6.45 -10.27 20.56
N LEU A 157 -6.01 -9.77 19.41
CA LEU A 157 -6.85 -9.64 18.22
C LEU A 157 -7.24 -11.03 17.67
N PRO A 158 -8.53 -11.35 17.51
CA PRO A 158 -8.98 -12.57 16.83
C PRO A 158 -8.60 -12.53 15.34
N MET A 159 -7.87 -13.53 14.88
CA MET A 159 -7.36 -13.59 13.50
C MET A 159 -7.58 -14.97 12.89
N GLU A 160 -7.97 -14.99 11.60
CA GLU A 160 -8.14 -16.20 10.82
C GLU A 160 -7.30 -16.12 9.53
N PHE A 161 -6.54 -17.17 9.25
CA PHE A 161 -5.64 -17.25 8.10
C PHE A 161 -6.11 -18.25 7.07
N GLY A 162 -5.76 -17.98 5.80
CA GLY A 162 -6.25 -18.78 4.67
C GLY A 162 -7.68 -18.42 4.26
N TRP A 163 -8.27 -17.37 4.84
CA TRP A 163 -9.62 -16.93 4.52
C TRP A 163 -9.59 -15.93 3.37
N GLN A 164 -10.03 -16.38 2.20
CA GLN A 164 -10.08 -15.58 0.98
C GLN A 164 -11.49 -15.05 0.74
N MET A 165 -11.70 -13.75 0.96
CA MET A 165 -12.93 -13.06 0.62
C MET A 165 -13.19 -13.11 -0.90
N GLN A 166 -14.45 -13.33 -1.29
CA GLN A 166 -14.90 -13.42 -2.67
C GLN A 166 -16.12 -12.55 -2.97
N SER A 167 -16.97 -12.30 -1.96
CA SER A 167 -18.17 -11.48 -2.13
C SER A 167 -18.41 -10.57 -0.93
N LEU A 168 -19.07 -9.46 -1.20
CA LEU A 168 -19.47 -8.43 -0.25
C LEU A 168 -20.83 -7.87 -0.70
N HIS A 169 -21.84 -7.95 0.12
CA HIS A 169 -23.16 -7.42 -0.17
C HIS A 169 -23.93 -7.09 1.11
N ARG A 170 -24.99 -6.31 0.98
CA ARG A 170 -26.00 -6.05 2.01
C ARG A 170 -27.38 -5.89 1.35
N LEU A 171 -28.45 -6.15 2.07
CA LEU A 171 -29.82 -6.09 1.53
C LEU A 171 -30.32 -4.65 1.43
N SER A 172 -30.01 -3.82 2.43
CA SER A 172 -30.33 -2.39 2.43
C SER A 172 -29.16 -1.56 2.96
N ALA A 173 -29.25 -0.24 2.82
CA ALA A 173 -28.19 0.66 3.30
C ALA A 173 -27.99 0.64 4.82
N SER A 174 -29.01 0.25 5.57
CA SER A 174 -28.99 0.12 7.05
C SER A 174 -28.55 -1.26 7.54
N ASP A 175 -28.52 -2.26 6.66
CA ASP A 175 -28.14 -3.61 7.04
C ASP A 175 -26.61 -3.75 7.17
N PRO A 176 -26.14 -4.65 8.04
CA PRO A 176 -24.73 -4.98 8.12
C PRO A 176 -24.25 -5.65 6.83
N TRP A 177 -22.97 -5.54 6.54
CA TRP A 177 -22.34 -6.18 5.41
C TRP A 177 -22.22 -7.70 5.61
N CYS A 178 -22.55 -8.45 4.58
CA CYS A 178 -22.30 -9.88 4.50
C CYS A 178 -21.06 -10.12 3.61
N VAL A 179 -20.02 -10.69 4.20
CA VAL A 179 -18.76 -11.04 3.56
C VAL A 179 -18.68 -12.56 3.47
N ALA A 180 -18.50 -13.08 2.27
CA ALA A 180 -18.38 -14.52 2.09
C ALA A 180 -17.14 -14.89 1.25
N GLY A 181 -16.69 -16.12 1.42
CA GLY A 181 -15.50 -16.60 0.73
C GLY A 181 -15.15 -18.04 1.07
N THR A 182 -13.89 -18.37 0.83
CA THR A 182 -13.36 -19.72 0.97
C THR A 182 -12.19 -19.75 1.95
N ILE A 183 -12.07 -20.87 2.65
CA ILE A 183 -11.01 -21.16 3.62
C ILE A 183 -10.04 -22.16 2.98
N ARG A 184 -8.77 -21.80 2.89
CA ARG A 184 -7.68 -22.67 2.44
C ARG A 184 -6.89 -23.16 3.65
N SER A 185 -7.05 -24.41 4.01
CA SER A 185 -6.26 -25.03 5.06
C SER A 185 -4.88 -25.45 4.56
N ARG A 186 -3.81 -25.26 5.37
CA ARG A 186 -2.48 -25.84 5.09
C ARG A 186 -2.47 -27.38 5.07
N LYS A 187 -3.40 -27.99 5.80
CA LYS A 187 -3.40 -29.43 6.07
C LYS A 187 -4.47 -30.22 5.31
N ARG A 188 -5.50 -29.56 4.81
CA ARG A 188 -6.66 -30.22 4.17
C ARG A 188 -6.79 -29.82 2.71
N LYS A 189 -7.02 -30.80 1.83
CA LYS A 189 -7.36 -30.57 0.40
C LYS A 189 -8.80 -30.04 0.22
N VAL A 190 -9.63 -30.11 1.28
CA VAL A 190 -11.03 -29.66 1.21
C VAL A 190 -11.09 -28.17 1.48
N GLN A 191 -11.72 -27.45 0.58
CA GLN A 191 -11.98 -26.02 0.71
C GLN A 191 -13.30 -25.84 1.47
N GLU A 192 -13.25 -25.23 2.65
CA GLU A 192 -14.41 -24.83 3.44
C GLU A 192 -14.91 -23.44 2.97
N ARG A 193 -16.13 -23.05 3.35
CA ARG A 193 -16.71 -21.73 3.07
C ARG A 193 -16.93 -20.98 4.37
N PHE A 194 -16.88 -19.66 4.30
CA PHE A 194 -17.24 -18.80 5.42
C PHE A 194 -18.23 -17.71 5.00
N GLU A 195 -18.98 -17.22 5.98
CA GLU A 195 -19.86 -16.07 5.90
C GLU A 195 -19.71 -15.26 7.19
N VAL A 196 -19.32 -13.99 7.05
CA VAL A 196 -19.17 -13.06 8.18
C VAL A 196 -20.11 -11.89 7.97
N THR A 197 -20.97 -11.63 8.95
CA THR A 197 -21.79 -10.42 9.00
C THR A 197 -21.09 -9.37 9.86
N ALA A 198 -20.84 -8.17 9.34
CA ALA A 198 -20.13 -7.10 10.01
C ALA A 198 -20.84 -5.75 9.84
N GLU A 199 -20.84 -4.93 10.88
CA GLU A 199 -21.36 -3.54 10.79
C GLU A 199 -20.42 -2.69 9.96
N VAL A 200 -19.10 -2.88 10.14
CA VAL A 200 -18.05 -2.20 9.37
C VAL A 200 -17.05 -3.21 8.81
N VAL A 201 -16.67 -3.03 7.56
CA VAL A 201 -15.61 -3.78 6.89
C VAL A 201 -14.44 -2.83 6.58
N VAL A 202 -13.26 -3.14 7.09
CA VAL A 202 -12.03 -2.39 6.81
C VAL A 202 -11.23 -3.15 5.75
N GLY A 203 -11.17 -2.59 4.54
CA GLY A 203 -10.42 -3.13 3.41
C GLY A 203 -8.94 -2.79 3.52
N CYS A 204 -8.13 -3.77 3.92
CA CYS A 204 -6.68 -3.71 4.05
C CYS A 204 -5.99 -4.72 3.10
N ASP A 205 -6.69 -5.16 2.05
CA ASP A 205 -6.36 -6.30 1.20
C ASP A 205 -5.44 -5.96 0.02
N GLY A 206 -4.87 -4.76 0.05
CA GLY A 206 -3.74 -4.37 -0.80
C GLY A 206 -4.12 -4.01 -2.23
N VAL A 207 -3.14 -4.07 -3.15
CA VAL A 207 -3.29 -3.61 -4.54
C VAL A 207 -4.42 -4.31 -5.31
N SER A 208 -4.68 -5.57 -5.03
CA SER A 208 -5.77 -6.34 -5.65
C SER A 208 -7.02 -6.36 -4.77
N SER A 209 -7.31 -5.25 -4.09
CA SER A 209 -8.40 -5.17 -3.13
C SER A 209 -9.73 -5.63 -3.71
N VAL A 210 -10.27 -6.69 -3.11
CA VAL A 210 -11.60 -7.21 -3.41
C VAL A 210 -12.66 -6.29 -2.80
N VAL A 211 -12.40 -5.75 -1.59
CA VAL A 211 -13.30 -4.80 -0.93
C VAL A 211 -13.52 -3.59 -1.80
N GLN A 212 -12.43 -2.95 -2.27
CA GLN A 212 -12.54 -1.79 -3.15
C GLN A 212 -13.26 -2.11 -4.48
N ASN A 213 -12.91 -3.25 -5.10
CA ASN A 213 -13.49 -3.62 -6.40
C ASN A 213 -15.00 -3.89 -6.32
N LEU A 214 -15.47 -4.45 -5.20
CA LEU A 214 -16.90 -4.77 -5.01
C LEU A 214 -17.73 -3.57 -4.52
N THR A 215 -17.10 -2.49 -4.05
CA THR A 215 -17.79 -1.31 -3.51
C THR A 215 -17.78 -0.11 -4.46
N ARG A 216 -16.99 -0.14 -5.51
CA ARG A 216 -16.98 0.90 -6.54
C ARG A 216 -18.04 0.67 -7.60
N GLU A 217 -18.88 1.67 -7.83
CA GLU A 217 -19.89 1.65 -8.90
C GLU A 217 -19.30 1.76 -10.30
N GLN A 218 -18.09 2.30 -10.45
CA GLN A 218 -17.40 2.42 -11.74
C GLN A 218 -15.97 1.89 -11.62
N HIS A 219 -15.62 1.02 -12.57
CA HIS A 219 -14.30 0.41 -12.69
C HIS A 219 -13.30 1.38 -13.37
N ALA A 220 -13.15 2.59 -12.85
CA ALA A 220 -12.08 3.45 -13.32
C ALA A 220 -10.73 2.73 -13.09
N PRO A 221 -9.87 2.62 -14.13
CA PRO A 221 -8.57 1.99 -13.97
C PRO A 221 -7.78 2.75 -12.90
N ARG A 222 -7.20 2.01 -11.96
CA ARG A 222 -6.32 2.62 -10.95
C ARG A 222 -4.99 2.97 -11.61
N PRO A 223 -4.43 4.13 -11.31
CA PRO A 223 -3.06 4.42 -11.69
C PRO A 223 -2.14 3.47 -10.93
N ILE A 224 -1.37 2.71 -11.67
CA ILE A 224 -0.49 1.68 -11.14
C ILE A 224 0.93 1.98 -11.59
N ALA A 225 1.83 2.18 -10.64
CA ALA A 225 3.25 2.08 -10.87
C ALA A 225 3.65 0.59 -10.93
N LEU A 226 4.73 0.31 -11.64
CA LEU A 226 5.29 -1.03 -11.72
C LEU A 226 6.59 -1.10 -10.91
N ALA A 227 6.81 -2.20 -10.25
CA ALA A 227 8.09 -2.47 -9.61
C ALA A 227 8.54 -3.90 -9.89
N SER A 228 9.85 -4.08 -9.87
CA SER A 228 10.49 -5.38 -9.93
C SER A 228 11.47 -5.51 -8.78
N ARG A 229 11.67 -6.72 -8.28
CA ARG A 229 12.57 -7.00 -7.17
C ARG A 229 13.30 -8.31 -7.36
N ARG A 230 14.56 -8.33 -6.91
CA ARG A 230 15.39 -9.51 -6.74
C ARG A 230 16.12 -9.44 -5.40
N TYR A 231 16.13 -10.54 -4.64
CA TYR A 231 17.06 -10.71 -3.55
C TYR A 231 18.34 -11.35 -4.05
N SER A 232 19.48 -10.87 -3.53
CA SER A 232 20.80 -11.44 -3.78
C SER A 232 21.47 -11.72 -2.43
N ARG A 233 22.23 -12.79 -2.35
CA ARG A 233 23.02 -13.11 -1.14
C ARG A 233 24.20 -12.15 -1.03
N ARG A 234 24.80 -12.08 0.15
CA ARG A 234 25.93 -11.18 0.42
C ARG A 234 27.14 -11.47 -0.47
N ASP A 235 27.40 -12.75 -0.78
CA ASP A 235 28.50 -13.21 -1.64
C ASP A 235 28.26 -12.98 -3.14
N GLU A 236 27.07 -12.63 -3.53
CA GLU A 236 26.67 -12.33 -4.90
C GLU A 236 26.75 -10.84 -5.26
N VAL A 237 26.99 -9.97 -4.29
CA VAL A 237 26.91 -8.51 -4.44
C VAL A 237 28.14 -7.82 -3.89
N GLU A 238 28.68 -6.91 -4.67
CA GLU A 238 29.74 -5.98 -4.21
C GLU A 238 29.14 -4.97 -3.23
N ASN A 239 29.81 -4.76 -2.07
CA ASN A 239 29.39 -3.84 -1.03
C ASN A 239 27.93 -4.06 -0.53
N PRO A 240 27.59 -5.25 0.01
CA PRO A 240 26.24 -5.59 0.39
C PRO A 240 25.70 -4.79 1.59
N ASP A 241 26.56 -4.08 2.32
CA ASP A 241 26.18 -3.22 3.47
C ASP A 241 25.85 -1.77 3.07
N VAL A 242 25.95 -1.47 1.77
CA VAL A 242 25.63 -0.14 1.24
C VAL A 242 24.26 -0.17 0.56
N SER A 243 23.37 0.67 1.03
CA SER A 243 22.09 0.91 0.37
C SER A 243 22.22 2.03 -0.64
N LEU A 244 21.67 1.82 -1.83
CA LEU A 244 21.74 2.75 -2.95
C LEU A 244 20.34 3.04 -3.49
N MET A 245 20.06 4.32 -3.75
CA MET A 245 18.99 4.74 -4.65
C MET A 245 19.63 5.43 -5.85
N ASP A 246 19.31 4.94 -7.05
CA ASP A 246 19.85 5.42 -8.31
C ASP A 246 18.74 6.04 -9.15
N TYR A 247 18.76 7.35 -9.31
CA TYR A 247 17.78 8.13 -10.08
C TYR A 247 18.24 8.39 -11.53
N GLN A 248 19.31 7.75 -12.00
CA GLN A 248 19.90 7.95 -13.34
C GLN A 248 19.04 7.44 -14.51
N TRP A 249 17.83 7.04 -14.27
CA TRP A 249 17.01 6.59 -15.38
C TRP A 249 16.56 7.78 -16.24
N PRO A 250 16.96 7.84 -17.50
CA PRO A 250 16.95 9.08 -18.29
C PRO A 250 15.58 9.55 -18.78
N ARG A 251 14.48 8.93 -18.42
CA ARG A 251 13.20 9.26 -19.05
C ARG A 251 11.98 9.32 -18.12
N ASN A 252 12.12 9.14 -16.78
CA ASN A 252 10.94 9.09 -15.92
C ASN A 252 11.21 9.38 -14.45
N PRO A 253 10.17 9.66 -13.64
CA PRO A 253 10.24 9.56 -12.20
C PRO A 253 10.36 8.10 -11.78
N SER A 254 11.46 7.47 -12.20
CA SER A 254 11.80 6.08 -11.92
C SER A 254 13.14 6.04 -11.21
N TYR A 255 13.37 5.02 -10.45
CA TYR A 255 14.67 4.80 -9.84
C TYR A 255 14.96 3.30 -9.73
N ALA A 256 16.24 2.97 -9.73
CA ALA A 256 16.74 1.69 -9.32
C ALA A 256 17.14 1.74 -7.84
N TRP A 257 16.90 0.68 -7.11
CA TRP A 257 17.36 0.58 -5.73
C TRP A 257 18.19 -0.67 -5.49
N ARG A 258 19.07 -0.59 -4.52
CA ARG A 258 19.73 -1.72 -3.88
C ARG A 258 19.80 -1.43 -2.39
N PHE A 259 18.98 -2.09 -1.59
CA PHE A 259 18.95 -1.91 -0.15
C PHE A 259 19.57 -3.12 0.54
N SER A 260 20.45 -2.86 1.52
CA SER A 260 20.97 -3.89 2.39
C SER A 260 19.83 -4.46 3.23
N VAL A 261 19.69 -5.77 3.27
CA VAL A 261 18.69 -6.49 4.08
C VAL A 261 19.38 -7.64 4.82
N THR A 262 18.73 -8.18 5.82
CA THR A 262 19.24 -9.35 6.54
C THR A 262 19.54 -10.50 5.55
N GLY A 263 20.79 -10.94 5.51
CA GLY A 263 21.25 -12.02 4.65
C GLY A 263 21.69 -11.63 3.24
N GLY A 264 21.61 -10.33 2.86
CA GLY A 264 22.04 -9.89 1.54
C GLY A 264 21.51 -8.52 1.13
N THR A 265 21.03 -8.43 -0.10
CA THR A 265 20.45 -7.21 -0.66
C THR A 265 19.10 -7.46 -1.32
N ASN A 266 18.26 -6.43 -1.30
CA ASN A 266 17.05 -6.30 -2.09
C ASN A 266 17.31 -5.26 -3.18
N ALA A 267 17.30 -5.67 -4.44
CA ALA A 267 17.52 -4.75 -5.56
C ALA A 267 16.36 -4.80 -6.54
N GLY A 268 16.04 -3.67 -7.14
CA GLY A 268 14.95 -3.60 -8.09
C GLY A 268 14.83 -2.27 -8.79
N ILE A 269 13.74 -2.13 -9.52
CA ILE A 269 13.39 -0.94 -10.28
C ILE A 269 11.95 -0.57 -9.98
N TYR A 270 11.74 0.68 -9.64
CA TYR A 270 10.43 1.31 -9.53
C TYR A 270 10.18 2.15 -10.76
N TRP A 271 9.01 2.03 -11.34
CA TRP A 271 8.60 2.80 -12.50
C TRP A 271 7.16 3.29 -12.36
N CYS A 272 7.00 4.61 -12.32
CA CYS A 272 5.70 5.26 -12.29
C CYS A 272 5.35 5.75 -13.71
N HIS A 273 4.13 5.48 -14.15
CA HIS A 273 3.64 5.94 -15.44
C HIS A 273 3.40 7.46 -15.41
N HIS A 274 3.94 8.16 -16.38
CA HIS A 274 3.62 9.57 -16.63
C HIS A 274 2.95 9.72 -18.00
N ARG A 275 2.08 10.74 -18.16
CA ARG A 275 1.25 10.93 -19.38
C ARG A 275 2.07 10.99 -20.67
N ASP A 276 3.25 11.60 -20.59
CA ASP A 276 4.07 11.91 -21.75
C ASP A 276 5.15 10.85 -22.04
N ILE A 277 5.14 9.74 -21.35
CA ILE A 277 6.22 8.76 -21.42
C ILE A 277 5.65 7.37 -21.73
N PRO A 278 6.20 6.69 -22.79
CA PRO A 278 5.72 5.38 -23.17
C PRO A 278 5.78 4.38 -22.00
N PRO A 279 4.74 3.57 -21.78
CA PRO A 279 4.73 2.58 -20.72
C PRO A 279 5.83 1.53 -20.94
N LEU A 280 6.59 1.22 -19.87
CA LEU A 280 7.46 0.06 -19.88
C LEU A 280 6.62 -1.22 -19.85
N SER A 281 6.98 -2.17 -20.68
CA SER A 281 6.39 -3.50 -20.56
C SER A 281 7.00 -4.26 -19.37
N GLY A 282 6.28 -5.25 -18.86
CA GLY A 282 6.82 -6.12 -17.81
C GLY A 282 8.12 -6.85 -18.25
N ARG A 283 8.31 -7.07 -19.58
CA ARG A 283 9.55 -7.64 -20.14
C ARG A 283 10.72 -6.68 -20.04
N ASP A 284 10.49 -5.40 -20.34
CA ASP A 284 11.53 -4.36 -20.21
C ASP A 284 11.96 -4.24 -18.76
N LEU A 285 11.02 -4.22 -17.82
CA LEU A 285 11.30 -4.15 -16.40
C LEU A 285 12.14 -5.35 -15.91
N LEU A 286 11.84 -6.56 -16.40
CA LEU A 286 12.64 -7.75 -16.11
C LEU A 286 14.06 -7.65 -16.67
N ALA A 287 14.21 -7.17 -17.90
CA ALA A 287 15.51 -7.00 -18.55
C ALA A 287 16.38 -6.00 -17.78
N LEU A 288 15.81 -4.86 -17.43
CA LEU A 288 16.47 -3.80 -16.68
C LEU A 288 16.88 -4.26 -15.28
N THR A 289 16.02 -5.02 -14.60
CA THR A 289 16.36 -5.58 -13.28
C THR A 289 17.49 -6.61 -13.37
N ARG A 290 17.57 -7.38 -14.45
CA ARG A 290 18.71 -8.31 -14.68
C ARG A 290 20.03 -7.57 -14.86
N LEU A 291 20.02 -6.41 -15.53
CA LEU A 291 21.20 -5.56 -15.68
C LEU A 291 21.63 -4.94 -14.34
N HIS A 292 20.66 -4.45 -13.56
CA HIS A 292 20.92 -3.81 -12.27
C HIS A 292 21.33 -4.80 -11.18
N ALA A 293 20.73 -5.98 -11.16
CA ALA A 293 21.00 -7.08 -10.22
C ALA A 293 21.18 -8.39 -10.99
N PRO A 294 22.39 -8.68 -11.52
CA PRO A 294 22.61 -9.82 -12.41
C PRO A 294 22.51 -11.17 -11.72
N ARG A 295 22.75 -11.23 -10.40
CA ARG A 295 22.74 -12.46 -9.59
C ARG A 295 21.66 -12.37 -8.51
N GLY A 296 21.18 -13.53 -8.06
CA GLY A 296 20.18 -13.66 -7.00
C GLY A 296 19.00 -14.55 -7.38
N ASP A 297 17.93 -14.49 -6.59
CA ASP A 297 16.70 -15.27 -6.77
C ASP A 297 15.93 -14.88 -8.05
N ALA A 298 14.77 -15.48 -8.27
CA ALA A 298 13.89 -15.12 -9.39
C ALA A 298 13.40 -13.66 -9.26
N ILE A 299 13.49 -12.92 -10.37
CA ILE A 299 12.94 -11.55 -10.43
C ILE A 299 11.41 -11.65 -10.37
N ARG A 300 10.83 -10.84 -9.49
CA ARG A 300 9.38 -10.71 -9.34
C ARG A 300 8.93 -9.30 -9.69
N THR A 301 7.82 -9.18 -10.39
CA THR A 301 7.20 -7.91 -10.75
C THR A 301 5.89 -7.72 -10.01
N TRP A 302 5.53 -6.46 -9.73
CA TRP A 302 4.35 -6.11 -9.00
C TRP A 302 3.79 -4.75 -9.41
N GLY A 303 2.43 -4.63 -9.42
CA GLY A 303 1.76 -3.36 -9.55
C GLY A 303 1.62 -2.67 -8.19
N ILE A 304 1.77 -1.36 -8.16
CA ILE A 304 1.69 -0.52 -6.96
C ILE A 304 0.62 0.55 -7.21
N PRO A 305 -0.49 0.58 -6.45
CA PRO A 305 -1.55 1.56 -6.64
C PRO A 305 -1.11 2.90 -6.04
N VAL A 306 -0.83 3.85 -6.89
CA VAL A 306 -0.32 5.16 -6.48
C VAL A 306 -1.42 6.17 -6.25
N LEU A 307 -1.15 7.12 -5.36
CA LEU A 307 -2.00 8.26 -5.09
C LEU A 307 -2.03 9.18 -6.32
N THR A 308 -3.22 9.63 -6.69
CA THR A 308 -3.44 10.63 -7.76
C THR A 308 -4.05 11.91 -7.21
N GLU A 309 -4.11 12.94 -8.05
CA GLU A 309 -4.79 14.20 -7.70
C GLU A 309 -6.30 14.03 -7.56
N ASP A 310 -6.88 13.07 -8.28
CA ASP A 310 -8.31 12.79 -8.18
C ASP A 310 -8.65 12.18 -6.83
N LEU A 311 -9.59 12.76 -6.14
CA LEU A 311 -10.17 12.17 -4.94
C LEU A 311 -10.87 10.87 -5.33
N LEU A 312 -10.66 9.83 -4.55
CA LEU A 312 -11.41 8.60 -4.74
C LEU A 312 -12.88 8.86 -4.40
N PRO A 313 -13.82 8.23 -5.13
CA PRO A 313 -15.22 8.26 -4.74
C PRO A 313 -15.38 7.81 -3.28
N GLN A 314 -16.29 8.46 -2.55
CA GLN A 314 -16.58 8.07 -1.18
C GLN A 314 -17.02 6.61 -1.11
N SER A 315 -16.56 5.93 -0.08
CA SER A 315 -16.97 4.56 0.17
C SER A 315 -18.42 4.48 0.67
N PRO A 316 -19.14 3.40 0.39
CA PRO A 316 -20.44 3.17 1.02
C PRO A 316 -20.33 3.14 2.54
N SER A 317 -21.39 3.57 3.24
CA SER A 317 -21.45 3.50 4.71
C SER A 317 -21.05 2.11 5.22
N GLY A 318 -20.17 2.05 6.19
CA GLY A 318 -19.63 0.81 6.76
C GLY A 318 -18.44 0.21 5.99
N ILE A 319 -17.90 0.91 4.98
CA ILE A 319 -16.65 0.48 4.31
C ILE A 319 -15.56 1.53 4.55
N LEU A 320 -14.42 1.08 5.06
CA LEU A 320 -13.22 1.89 5.21
C LEU A 320 -12.10 1.23 4.40
N LEU A 321 -11.45 1.99 3.52
CA LEU A 321 -10.30 1.50 2.73
C LEU A 321 -9.00 2.10 3.27
N THR A 322 -7.94 1.27 3.33
CA THR A 322 -6.65 1.65 3.91
C THR A 322 -5.47 1.22 3.03
N GLY A 323 -4.35 1.87 3.15
CA GLY A 323 -3.10 1.54 2.44
C GLY A 323 -3.27 1.40 0.93
N ASP A 324 -2.72 0.32 0.36
CA ASP A 324 -2.80 0.06 -1.09
C ASP A 324 -4.27 -0.14 -1.56
N ALA A 325 -5.17 -0.62 -0.71
CA ALA A 325 -6.59 -0.73 -1.04
C ALA A 325 -7.25 0.65 -1.23
N ALA A 326 -6.71 1.69 -0.59
CA ALA A 326 -7.12 3.08 -0.77
C ALA A 326 -6.22 3.84 -1.76
N SER A 327 -5.31 3.17 -2.49
CA SER A 327 -4.37 3.78 -3.45
C SER A 327 -3.56 4.93 -2.84
N LEU A 328 -2.94 4.71 -1.68
CA LEU A 328 -2.23 5.75 -0.94
C LEU A 328 -0.71 5.80 -1.19
N VAL A 329 -0.16 4.92 -2.03
CA VAL A 329 1.30 4.86 -2.25
C VAL A 329 1.79 6.15 -2.90
N ASP A 330 2.95 6.62 -2.45
CA ASP A 330 3.62 7.77 -3.03
C ASP A 330 4.06 7.48 -4.48
N PRO A 331 3.61 8.28 -5.45
CA PRO A 331 3.92 8.00 -6.85
C PRO A 331 5.37 8.31 -7.22
N MET A 332 6.09 9.12 -6.43
CA MET A 332 7.46 9.51 -6.74
C MET A 332 8.48 8.49 -6.26
N ILE A 333 8.32 8.03 -5.03
CA ILE A 333 9.30 7.15 -4.38
C ILE A 333 8.74 5.76 -4.07
N GLY A 334 7.48 5.50 -4.42
CA GLY A 334 6.87 4.18 -4.25
C GLY A 334 6.74 3.73 -2.80
N HIS A 335 6.89 4.62 -1.81
CA HIS A 335 6.72 4.25 -0.42
C HIS A 335 5.23 4.20 -0.04
N GLY A 336 4.84 3.16 0.67
CA GLY A 336 3.45 2.95 1.05
C GLY A 336 3.27 2.25 2.39
N ILE A 337 4.36 1.79 3.02
CA ILE A 337 4.27 1.09 4.32
C ILE A 337 3.83 2.05 5.42
N ASP A 338 4.40 3.24 5.48
CA ASP A 338 4.04 4.31 6.42
C ASP A 338 2.60 4.78 6.23
N ARG A 339 2.18 5.00 5.00
CA ARG A 339 0.80 5.39 4.68
C ARG A 339 -0.20 4.28 4.98
N ALA A 340 0.19 3.03 4.77
CA ALA A 340 -0.62 1.87 5.15
C ALA A 340 -0.79 1.80 6.67
N ILE A 341 0.29 1.93 7.43
CA ILE A 341 0.26 1.98 8.90
C ILE A 341 -0.63 3.13 9.36
N HIS A 342 -0.35 4.36 8.88
CA HIS A 342 -1.08 5.56 9.30
C HIS A 342 -2.59 5.46 9.03
N SER A 343 -2.99 5.03 7.82
CA SER A 343 -4.41 4.88 7.49
C SER A 343 -5.09 3.75 8.29
N GLY A 344 -4.33 2.71 8.63
CA GLY A 344 -4.80 1.63 9.49
C GLY A 344 -5.03 2.09 10.93
N GLU A 345 -4.05 2.81 11.54
CA GLU A 345 -4.18 3.42 12.86
C GLU A 345 -5.38 4.37 12.90
N LEU A 346 -5.49 5.27 11.92
CA LEU A 346 -6.58 6.22 11.81
C LEU A 346 -7.95 5.51 11.77
N ALA A 347 -8.07 4.44 10.98
CA ALA A 347 -9.30 3.64 10.93
C ALA A 347 -9.62 3.03 12.29
N GLY A 348 -8.63 2.42 12.95
CA GLY A 348 -8.81 1.81 14.27
C GLY A 348 -9.23 2.81 15.34
N GLN A 349 -8.59 3.98 15.39
CA GLN A 349 -8.89 5.05 16.34
C GLN A 349 -10.31 5.62 16.14
N ILE A 350 -10.68 5.89 14.89
CA ILE A 350 -12.02 6.44 14.58
C ILE A 350 -13.11 5.42 14.87
N LEU A 351 -12.89 4.14 14.55
CA LEU A 351 -13.82 3.04 14.89
C LEU A 351 -13.98 2.91 16.40
N SER A 352 -12.87 2.80 17.13
CA SER A 352 -12.90 2.69 18.59
C SER A 352 -13.66 3.86 19.23
N LYS A 353 -13.30 5.09 18.88
CA LYS A 353 -13.96 6.28 19.42
C LYS A 353 -15.44 6.38 19.00
N GLY A 354 -15.73 6.14 17.71
CA GLY A 354 -17.08 6.28 17.18
C GLY A 354 -18.08 5.32 17.83
N PHE A 355 -17.71 4.04 17.98
CA PHE A 355 -18.56 3.08 18.68
C PHE A 355 -18.71 3.41 20.17
N GLN A 356 -17.65 3.82 20.86
CA GLN A 356 -17.70 4.22 22.26
C GLN A 356 -18.61 5.46 22.51
N THR A 357 -18.66 6.37 21.56
CA THR A 357 -19.49 7.58 21.67
C THR A 357 -20.90 7.43 21.06
N GLY A 358 -21.25 6.23 20.59
CA GLY A 358 -22.56 5.95 20.00
C GLY A 358 -22.81 6.59 18.64
N CYS A 359 -21.76 6.88 17.88
CA CYS A 359 -21.89 7.35 16.50
C CYS A 359 -22.50 6.28 15.60
N THR A 360 -23.29 6.71 14.62
CA THR A 360 -23.79 5.80 13.58
C THR A 360 -22.64 5.34 12.67
N VAL A 361 -22.80 4.19 12.02
CA VAL A 361 -21.82 3.66 11.07
C VAL A 361 -21.55 4.65 9.93
N GLU A 362 -22.56 5.38 9.48
CA GLU A 362 -22.42 6.45 8.48
C GLU A 362 -21.53 7.59 8.99
N GLN A 363 -21.74 8.06 10.23
CA GLN A 363 -20.91 9.10 10.84
C GLN A 363 -19.45 8.66 10.98
N ILE A 364 -19.24 7.43 11.41
CA ILE A 364 -17.89 6.83 11.51
C ILE A 364 -17.21 6.81 10.14
N THR A 365 -17.89 6.30 9.11
CA THR A 365 -17.36 6.23 7.75
C THR A 365 -16.99 7.62 7.24
N ARG A 366 -17.90 8.58 7.35
CA ARG A 366 -17.67 9.98 6.92
C ARG A 366 -16.52 10.64 7.68
N THR A 367 -16.42 10.40 8.99
CA THR A 367 -15.31 10.91 9.80
C THR A 367 -13.99 10.37 9.34
N TYR A 368 -13.91 9.07 9.05
CA TYR A 368 -12.70 8.45 8.52
C TYR A 368 -12.30 9.05 7.18
N GLU A 369 -13.22 9.13 6.23
CA GLU A 369 -12.93 9.65 4.89
C GLU A 369 -12.47 11.11 4.91
N ASN A 370 -13.15 11.97 5.67
CA ASN A 370 -12.74 13.37 5.81
C ASN A 370 -11.31 13.51 6.37
N ASN A 371 -10.96 12.71 7.39
CA ASN A 371 -9.61 12.73 7.93
C ASN A 371 -8.58 12.17 6.95
N LEU A 372 -8.92 11.09 6.23
CA LEU A 372 -8.05 10.52 5.22
C LEU A 372 -7.82 11.50 4.05
N ASP A 373 -8.86 12.22 3.62
CA ASP A 373 -8.77 13.21 2.54
C ASP A 373 -7.89 14.39 2.94
N CYS A 374 -7.96 14.88 4.18
CA CYS A 374 -7.01 15.87 4.68
C CYS A 374 -5.55 15.38 4.54
N ARG A 375 -5.29 14.11 4.91
CA ARG A 375 -3.97 13.50 4.76
C ARG A 375 -3.57 13.30 3.30
N ARG A 376 -4.50 12.92 2.43
CA ARG A 376 -4.26 12.82 0.98
C ARG A 376 -3.80 14.14 0.39
N VAL A 377 -4.44 15.24 0.76
CA VAL A 377 -4.04 16.60 0.32
C VAL A 377 -2.61 16.93 0.77
N GLU A 378 -2.23 16.57 2.00
CA GLU A 378 -0.85 16.74 2.47
C GLU A 378 0.13 15.90 1.66
N TRP A 379 -0.20 14.64 1.40
CA TRP A 379 0.63 13.74 0.60
C TRP A 379 0.71 14.14 -0.88
N GLN A 380 -0.38 14.69 -1.44
CA GLN A 380 -0.42 15.21 -2.82
C GLN A 380 0.47 16.43 -3.03
N ARG A 381 0.78 17.20 -1.99
CA ARG A 381 1.74 18.30 -2.09
C ARG A 381 3.12 17.83 -2.53
N SER A 382 3.49 16.59 -2.22
CA SER A 382 4.68 15.93 -2.76
C SER A 382 4.61 15.75 -4.28
N PHE A 383 3.40 15.63 -4.84
CA PHE A 383 3.13 15.47 -6.28
C PHE A 383 3.32 16.77 -7.07
N LYS A 384 2.84 17.90 -6.53
CA LYS A 384 2.98 19.21 -7.19
C LYS A 384 4.43 19.62 -7.37
N GLY A 385 5.32 19.09 -6.51
CA GLY A 385 6.75 19.18 -6.70
C GLY A 385 7.23 18.45 -7.96
N MET A 386 6.57 17.37 -8.37
CA MET A 386 6.94 16.56 -9.54
C MET A 386 6.50 17.22 -10.85
N ASP A 387 5.28 17.74 -10.94
CA ASP A 387 4.81 18.48 -12.13
C ASP A 387 5.65 19.75 -12.36
N ASN A 388 6.01 20.44 -11.28
CA ASN A 388 6.94 21.57 -11.34
C ASN A 388 8.37 21.14 -11.73
N MET A 389 8.77 19.92 -11.40
CA MET A 389 10.08 19.36 -11.75
C MET A 389 10.16 18.92 -13.22
N LEU A 390 9.05 18.38 -13.74
CA LEU A 390 8.95 17.94 -15.14
C LEU A 390 8.59 19.08 -16.08
N GLY A 391 7.92 20.13 -15.57
CA GLY A 391 7.50 21.31 -16.35
C GLY A 391 8.37 22.57 -16.21
N GLY A 392 9.27 22.62 -15.22
CA GLY A 392 10.10 23.78 -14.91
C GLY A 392 11.51 23.43 -14.46
N ILE A 393 12.41 23.31 -15.40
CA ILE A 393 13.78 22.77 -15.24
C ILE A 393 14.71 23.64 -14.35
N ASP A 394 14.29 24.78 -13.85
CA ASP A 394 15.26 25.83 -13.50
C ASP A 394 15.63 26.02 -12.01
N ARG A 395 15.05 25.33 -11.04
CA ARG A 395 15.49 25.45 -9.61
C ARG A 395 15.25 24.22 -8.72
N THR A 396 14.84 23.12 -9.24
CA THR A 396 14.10 22.13 -8.47
C THR A 396 14.84 20.82 -8.18
N ALA A 397 15.87 20.47 -8.92
CA ALA A 397 16.59 19.20 -8.69
C ALA A 397 17.23 19.17 -7.30
N GLU A 398 17.81 20.28 -6.85
CA GLU A 398 18.45 20.40 -5.52
C GLU A 398 17.40 20.47 -4.42
N GLN A 399 16.34 21.28 -4.61
CA GLN A 399 15.23 21.38 -3.67
C GLN A 399 14.40 20.10 -3.62
N PHE A 400 14.26 19.40 -4.73
CA PHE A 400 13.61 18.10 -4.81
C PHE A 400 14.42 17.03 -4.09
N ALA A 401 15.69 16.97 -4.33
CA ALA A 401 16.59 16.06 -3.63
C ALA A 401 16.56 16.29 -2.11
N ILE A 402 16.55 17.55 -1.69
CA ILE A 402 16.44 17.94 -0.28
C ILE A 402 15.05 17.63 0.26
N SER A 403 13.99 17.87 -0.50
CA SER A 403 12.61 17.54 -0.12
C SER A 403 12.40 16.03 -0.01
N LEU A 404 12.92 15.27 -0.97
CA LEU A 404 12.89 13.81 -0.98
C LEU A 404 13.67 13.24 0.22
N LEU A 405 14.88 13.75 0.47
CA LEU A 405 15.68 13.37 1.63
C LEU A 405 14.97 13.72 2.95
N ARG A 406 14.31 14.86 3.02
CA ARG A 406 13.52 15.25 4.19
C ARG A 406 12.28 14.39 4.37
N SER A 407 11.53 14.07 3.32
CA SER A 407 10.33 13.24 3.41
C SER A 407 10.64 11.78 3.76
N VAL A 408 11.78 11.27 3.31
CA VAL A 408 12.20 9.88 3.55
C VAL A 408 12.92 9.73 4.90
N MET A 409 13.59 10.77 5.38
CA MET A 409 14.54 10.68 6.51
C MET A 409 14.14 11.42 7.78
N LEU A 410 13.21 12.35 7.72
CA LEU A 410 12.75 13.07 8.90
C LEU A 410 11.32 12.67 9.24
N PRO A 411 11.01 12.36 10.50
CA PRO A 411 9.62 12.21 10.93
C PRO A 411 8.89 13.53 10.69
N SER A 412 7.65 13.44 10.21
CA SER A 412 6.78 14.61 10.11
C SER A 412 6.68 15.24 11.51
N THR A 413 7.29 16.41 11.68
CA THR A 413 7.12 17.23 12.89
C THR A 413 5.75 17.87 12.85
N THR A 414 4.71 17.11 13.05
CA THR A 414 3.44 17.65 13.50
C THR A 414 3.48 17.57 15.02
N GLN A 415 3.84 18.68 15.65
CA GLN A 415 3.51 18.93 17.05
C GLN A 415 1.97 18.98 17.22
N PRO A 416 1.49 18.71 18.46
CA PRO A 416 0.11 18.40 18.79
C PRO A 416 -0.91 19.49 18.46
#